data_f23c36d94806407c5b5cd702b7bd75d0
#
_entry.id   f23c36d94806407c5b5cd702b7bd75d0
#
_cell.length_a   1.000
_cell.length_b   1.000
_cell.length_c   1.000
_cell.angle_alpha   90.00
_cell.angle_beta   90.00
_cell.angle_gamma   90.00
#
_symmetry.space_group_name_H-M   'P 1'
#
loop_
_entity.id
_entity.type
_entity.pdbx_description
1 polymer ?
#
loop_
_entity_poly.entity_id
_entity_poly.type
_entity_poly.pdbx_seq_one_letter_code
_entity_poly.pdbx_strand_id
1 'polypeptide(L)'
;MLIKVRSASQASENEVTPRGLFLSRRSIIAGGAAALALGGTGVLPGPALAAPFQAPLTVSPKDPKMDAQTPMKSATSYNNFYEFGTDKTDPSENAGTLRTRPWEIAVDGEAGKPTTFGIEDLLAFPLEERVYRLRCVEGWSMVIPWIGFPLAELLKRVDPTGNAKYVAFQTLADRSQMPGLKYPVLQWPYVEGLRMDEAMHPLTLLAVGMYGETLPNQNGAPVRLVVPWKYGFKSIKSVVRITLTKDQPPTSWNRSQPREYGFYSNVNPEVDHPRWSQATERRVGEFSRRKTLPFNGYGEEVASLYAGMDLRKNY
;
A
#
# COMPACT_ATOMS: atom_id res chain seq x y z
N MET A 1 -13.33 -34.37 15.76
CA MET A 1 -14.44 -33.57 16.31
C MET A 1 -13.82 -32.30 16.88
N LEU A 2 -13.92 -31.16 16.18
CA LEU A 2 -13.34 -29.89 16.65
C LEU A 2 -14.40 -29.17 17.49
N ILE A 3 -14.14 -29.07 18.80
CA ILE A 3 -15.01 -28.33 19.74
C ILE A 3 -14.67 -26.84 19.58
N LYS A 4 -15.58 -26.07 18.96
CA LYS A 4 -15.51 -24.61 18.87
C LYS A 4 -15.95 -24.03 20.22
N VAL A 5 -14.98 -23.57 21.02
CA VAL A 5 -15.29 -22.83 22.27
C VAL A 5 -15.57 -21.37 21.89
N ARG A 6 -16.81 -20.92 22.08
CA ARG A 6 -17.19 -19.51 21.95
C ARG A 6 -16.70 -18.74 23.18
N SER A 7 -15.98 -17.65 22.98
CA SER A 7 -15.68 -16.70 24.05
C SER A 7 -16.88 -15.77 24.29
N ALA A 8 -17.11 -15.37 25.53
CA ALA A 8 -18.22 -14.50 25.93
C ALA A 8 -18.21 -13.09 25.31
N SER A 9 -17.13 -12.76 24.57
CA SER A 9 -16.95 -11.47 23.85
C SER A 9 -17.22 -11.54 22.36
N GLN A 10 -17.64 -12.70 21.83
CA GLN A 10 -18.01 -12.83 20.40
C GLN A 10 -19.50 -12.49 20.22
N ALA A 11 -19.75 -11.35 19.52
CA ALA A 11 -21.09 -11.01 19.08
C ALA A 11 -21.65 -12.12 18.16
N SER A 12 -22.93 -12.46 18.30
CA SER A 12 -23.61 -13.38 17.40
C SER A 12 -23.85 -12.71 16.04
N GLU A 13 -23.99 -13.49 14.95
CA GLU A 13 -24.29 -12.94 13.61
C GLU A 13 -25.55 -12.04 13.60
N ASN A 14 -26.50 -12.28 14.49
CA ASN A 14 -27.71 -11.48 14.64
C ASN A 14 -27.48 -10.14 15.36
N GLU A 15 -26.35 -9.94 16.01
CA GLU A 15 -25.97 -8.69 16.70
C GLU A 15 -25.12 -7.77 15.83
N VAL A 16 -24.68 -8.24 14.67
CA VAL A 16 -23.89 -7.46 13.72
C VAL A 16 -24.84 -6.66 12.81
N THR A 17 -24.85 -5.34 12.96
CA THR A 17 -25.65 -4.47 12.10
C THR A 17 -25.15 -4.55 10.65
N PRO A 18 -25.98 -4.93 9.66
CA PRO A 18 -25.57 -4.95 8.26
C PRO A 18 -25.02 -3.60 7.81
N ARG A 19 -23.90 -3.63 7.06
CA ARG A 19 -23.17 -2.43 6.59
C ARG A 19 -24.07 -1.41 5.88
N GLY A 20 -25.06 -1.86 5.10
CA GLY A 20 -26.01 -0.99 4.41
C GLY A 20 -26.87 -0.14 5.34
N LEU A 21 -27.25 -0.66 6.51
CA LEU A 21 -28.01 0.09 7.52
C LEU A 21 -27.15 1.14 8.23
N PHE A 22 -25.88 0.84 8.45
CA PHE A 22 -24.94 1.78 9.07
C PHE A 22 -24.65 2.99 8.16
N LEU A 23 -24.51 2.77 6.85
CA LEU A 23 -24.31 3.84 5.86
C LEU A 23 -25.56 4.69 5.67
N SER A 24 -26.78 4.08 5.70
CA SER A 24 -28.03 4.83 5.53
C SER A 24 -28.32 5.81 6.68
N ARG A 25 -27.95 5.48 7.92
CA ARG A 25 -28.11 6.41 9.07
C ARG A 25 -27.23 7.66 8.92
N ARG A 26 -26.02 7.51 8.42
CA ARG A 26 -25.10 8.64 8.17
C ARG A 26 -25.61 9.53 7.03
N SER A 27 -26.19 8.94 6.00
CA SER A 27 -26.81 9.65 4.87
C SER A 27 -28.07 10.43 5.30
N ILE A 28 -28.84 9.89 6.22
CA ILE A 28 -30.04 10.56 6.77
C ILE A 28 -29.66 11.78 7.62
N ILE A 29 -28.59 11.68 8.43
CA ILE A 29 -28.11 12.81 9.24
C ILE A 29 -27.53 13.91 8.34
N ALA A 30 -26.78 13.56 7.29
CA ALA A 30 -26.25 14.53 6.32
C ALA A 30 -27.34 15.17 5.46
N GLY A 31 -28.42 14.44 5.08
CA GLY A 31 -29.55 14.95 4.33
C GLY A 31 -30.44 15.87 5.16
N GLY A 32 -30.57 15.61 6.45
CA GLY A 32 -31.38 16.46 7.36
C GLY A 32 -30.75 17.83 7.65
N ALA A 33 -29.42 17.91 7.67
CA ALA A 33 -28.69 19.17 7.86
C ALA A 33 -28.72 20.07 6.61
N ALA A 34 -28.83 19.49 5.40
CA ALA A 34 -28.94 20.26 4.16
C ALA A 34 -30.32 20.90 3.90
N ALA A 35 -31.38 20.34 4.48
CA ALA A 35 -32.76 20.87 4.30
C ALA A 35 -33.09 22.10 5.16
N LEU A 36 -32.25 22.41 6.19
CA LEU A 36 -32.45 23.59 7.07
C LEU A 36 -31.65 24.83 6.64
N ALA A 37 -30.82 24.74 5.58
CA ALA A 37 -29.91 25.81 5.13
C ALA A 37 -30.46 26.63 3.94
N LEU A 38 -31.69 26.45 3.49
CA LEU A 38 -32.29 27.19 2.35
C LEU A 38 -33.09 28.44 2.77
N GLY A 39 -32.59 29.17 3.74
CA GLY A 39 -33.15 30.47 4.14
C GLY A 39 -32.05 31.51 4.41
N GLY A 40 -31.59 32.22 3.38
CA GLY A 40 -30.97 33.53 3.53
C GLY A 40 -29.46 33.62 3.28
N THR A 41 -29.13 34.52 2.34
CA THR A 41 -27.87 35.19 2.01
C THR A 41 -26.86 34.40 1.15
N GLY A 42 -26.60 34.96 -0.05
CA GLY A 42 -25.71 34.44 -1.07
C GLY A 42 -24.23 34.34 -0.64
N VAL A 43 -23.83 33.19 -0.16
CA VAL A 43 -22.45 32.76 -0.07
C VAL A 43 -22.18 31.91 -1.30
N LEU A 44 -21.34 32.39 -2.20
CA LEU A 44 -20.82 31.57 -3.31
C LEU A 44 -20.16 30.31 -2.71
N PRO A 45 -20.52 29.12 -3.16
CA PRO A 45 -19.84 27.92 -2.69
C PRO A 45 -18.37 28.00 -3.13
N GLY A 46 -17.47 28.06 -2.16
CA GLY A 46 -16.06 27.81 -2.41
C GLY A 46 -15.91 26.45 -3.09
N PRO A 47 -14.79 26.21 -3.80
CA PRO A 47 -14.57 24.91 -4.45
C PRO A 47 -14.67 23.81 -3.38
N ALA A 48 -15.74 23.04 -3.43
CA ALA A 48 -15.89 21.85 -2.61
C ALA A 48 -14.69 20.94 -2.93
N LEU A 49 -13.80 20.71 -1.97
CA LEU A 49 -12.80 19.68 -2.07
C LEU A 49 -13.55 18.37 -2.33
N ALA A 50 -13.43 17.84 -3.54
CA ALA A 50 -14.07 16.59 -3.90
C ALA A 50 -13.62 15.52 -2.92
N ALA A 51 -14.56 14.89 -2.23
CA ALA A 51 -14.23 13.75 -1.37
C ALA A 51 -13.47 12.71 -2.21
N PRO A 52 -12.44 12.03 -1.62
CA PRO A 52 -11.69 11.01 -2.32
C PRO A 52 -12.66 10.00 -2.93
N PHE A 53 -12.45 9.68 -4.21
CA PHE A 53 -13.30 8.72 -4.91
C PHE A 53 -13.08 7.32 -4.31
N GLN A 54 -14.09 6.84 -3.59
CA GLN A 54 -14.13 5.46 -3.10
C GLN A 54 -15.30 4.74 -3.76
N ALA A 55 -14.98 3.76 -4.60
CA ALA A 55 -15.96 2.92 -5.26
C ALA A 55 -15.79 1.47 -4.85
N PRO A 56 -16.86 0.68 -4.72
CA PRO A 56 -16.81 -0.76 -4.56
C PRO A 56 -16.10 -1.39 -5.78
N LEU A 57 -15.25 -2.39 -5.53
CA LEU A 57 -14.56 -3.13 -6.58
C LEU A 57 -15.13 -4.54 -6.70
N THR A 58 -15.32 -5.00 -7.93
CA THR A 58 -15.63 -6.40 -8.21
C THR A 58 -14.34 -7.20 -8.22
N VAL A 59 -14.23 -8.22 -7.38
CA VAL A 59 -13.01 -9.00 -7.20
C VAL A 59 -13.32 -10.49 -7.09
N SER A 60 -12.35 -11.31 -7.49
CA SER A 60 -12.35 -12.73 -7.21
C SER A 60 -11.59 -12.97 -5.91
N PRO A 61 -12.22 -13.49 -4.84
CA PRO A 61 -11.53 -13.77 -3.60
C PRO A 61 -10.56 -14.94 -3.80
N LYS A 62 -9.31 -14.76 -3.37
CA LYS A 62 -8.36 -15.86 -3.17
C LYS A 62 -8.29 -16.16 -1.68
N ASP A 63 -8.52 -17.41 -1.34
CA ASP A 63 -8.63 -17.92 0.03
C ASP A 63 -7.36 -17.61 0.85
N PRO A 64 -7.44 -16.78 1.88
CA PRO A 64 -6.33 -16.50 2.74
C PRO A 64 -6.48 -17.21 4.08
N LYS A 65 -5.70 -18.24 4.30
CA LYS A 65 -5.42 -18.73 5.66
C LYS A 65 -4.49 -17.73 6.38
N MET A 66 -5.02 -16.57 6.75
CA MET A 66 -4.22 -15.51 7.34
C MET A 66 -4.69 -15.14 8.75
N ASP A 67 -3.80 -14.45 9.49
CA ASP A 67 -4.11 -13.80 10.76
C ASP A 67 -5.35 -12.91 10.65
N ALA A 68 -5.96 -12.58 11.79
CA ALA A 68 -7.07 -11.64 11.83
C ALA A 68 -6.68 -10.31 11.16
N GLN A 69 -7.56 -9.81 10.30
CA GLN A 69 -7.34 -8.55 9.58
C GLN A 69 -7.30 -7.36 10.55
N THR A 70 -6.40 -6.43 10.29
CA THR A 70 -6.37 -5.14 11.00
C THR A 70 -7.66 -4.37 10.69
N PRO A 71 -8.32 -3.74 11.68
CA PRO A 71 -9.51 -2.93 11.41
C PRO A 71 -9.22 -1.83 10.39
N MET A 72 -10.12 -1.65 9.41
CA MET A 72 -9.98 -0.63 8.34
C MET A 72 -9.65 0.75 8.91
N LYS A 73 -10.31 1.16 10.01
CA LYS A 73 -10.03 2.44 10.67
C LYS A 73 -8.55 2.59 11.05
N SER A 74 -7.94 1.54 11.60
CA SER A 74 -6.53 1.57 11.98
C SER A 74 -5.61 1.58 10.75
N ALA A 75 -5.93 0.79 9.72
CA ALA A 75 -5.15 0.73 8.49
C ALA A 75 -5.20 2.03 7.68
N THR A 76 -6.26 2.82 7.82
CA THR A 76 -6.45 4.09 7.10
C THR A 76 -6.05 5.34 7.89
N SER A 77 -5.75 5.22 9.19
CA SER A 77 -5.36 6.36 10.04
C SER A 77 -3.94 6.24 10.62
N TYR A 78 -3.21 5.16 10.36
CA TYR A 78 -1.86 4.94 10.85
C TYR A 78 -0.94 4.61 9.67
N ASN A 79 -0.36 5.65 9.04
CA ASN A 79 0.33 5.53 7.76
C ASN A 79 1.69 6.22 7.80
N ASN A 80 2.62 5.73 6.98
CA ASN A 80 3.83 6.43 6.58
C ASN A 80 3.67 6.85 5.13
N PHE A 81 3.42 8.14 4.87
CA PHE A 81 3.35 8.70 3.53
C PHE A 81 3.86 10.15 3.61
N TYR A 82 5.19 10.30 3.59
CA TYR A 82 5.89 11.55 3.92
C TYR A 82 5.59 12.71 2.98
N GLU A 83 5.09 12.43 1.80
CA GLU A 83 4.56 13.43 0.88
C GLU A 83 3.37 14.20 1.49
N PHE A 84 2.72 13.62 2.54
CA PHE A 84 1.61 14.24 3.27
C PHE A 84 1.93 14.59 4.73
N GLY A 85 3.13 14.26 5.20
CA GLY A 85 3.61 14.56 6.54
C GLY A 85 4.33 13.39 7.19
N THR A 86 4.99 13.66 8.31
CA THR A 86 5.90 12.70 8.97
C THR A 86 5.26 11.93 10.12
N ASP A 87 4.19 12.45 10.70
CA ASP A 87 3.45 11.75 11.73
C ASP A 87 2.49 10.71 11.14
N LYS A 88 2.13 9.70 11.93
CA LYS A 88 1.32 8.58 11.45
C LYS A 88 -0.11 8.99 11.05
N THR A 89 -0.63 10.07 11.61
CA THR A 89 -1.97 10.61 11.32
C THR A 89 -1.96 11.61 10.17
N ASP A 90 -0.83 12.28 9.90
CA ASP A 90 -0.72 13.31 8.87
C ASP A 90 -1.27 12.88 7.50
N PRO A 91 -0.96 11.67 6.99
CA PRO A 91 -1.50 11.28 5.69
C PRO A 91 -3.02 11.19 5.67
N SER A 92 -3.66 10.74 6.75
CA SER A 92 -5.13 10.67 6.83
C SER A 92 -5.79 12.04 6.92
N GLU A 93 -5.08 13.04 7.47
CA GLU A 93 -5.55 14.42 7.61
C GLU A 93 -5.29 15.24 6.34
N ASN A 94 -4.14 15.02 5.69
CA ASN A 94 -3.65 15.89 4.61
C ASN A 94 -3.86 15.34 3.20
N ALA A 95 -4.05 14.02 3.01
CA ALA A 95 -4.12 13.42 1.69
C ALA A 95 -5.43 13.70 0.93
N GLY A 96 -6.39 14.42 1.52
CA GLY A 96 -7.62 14.84 0.84
C GLY A 96 -7.38 15.71 -0.39
N THR A 97 -6.21 16.34 -0.51
CA THR A 97 -5.82 17.14 -1.66
C THR A 97 -5.35 16.32 -2.87
N LEU A 98 -5.05 15.03 -2.73
CA LEU A 98 -4.59 14.16 -3.81
C LEU A 98 -5.71 13.89 -4.81
N ARG A 99 -5.48 14.25 -6.06
CA ARG A 99 -6.35 13.93 -7.19
C ARG A 99 -5.94 12.59 -7.79
N THR A 100 -6.83 11.63 -7.73
CA THR A 100 -6.61 10.26 -8.20
C THR A 100 -7.17 10.00 -9.60
N ARG A 101 -7.81 11.01 -10.21
CA ARG A 101 -8.33 10.98 -11.58
C ARG A 101 -8.24 12.36 -12.23
N PRO A 102 -7.81 12.44 -13.51
CA PRO A 102 -7.20 11.34 -14.28
C PRO A 102 -5.86 10.90 -13.67
N TRP A 103 -5.46 9.63 -13.87
CA TRP A 103 -4.17 9.12 -13.41
C TRP A 103 -3.56 8.21 -14.46
N GLU A 104 -2.26 8.37 -14.67
CA GLU A 104 -1.50 7.61 -15.65
C GLU A 104 -0.21 7.07 -15.05
N ILE A 105 0.19 5.87 -15.48
CA ILE A 105 1.49 5.27 -15.19
C ILE A 105 2.23 5.07 -16.51
N ALA A 106 3.35 5.78 -16.68
CA ALA A 106 4.27 5.49 -17.76
C ALA A 106 5.11 4.25 -17.44
N VAL A 107 5.14 3.27 -18.33
CA VAL A 107 5.98 2.07 -18.23
C VAL A 107 6.97 2.08 -19.39
N ASP A 108 8.27 2.17 -19.09
CA ASP A 108 9.33 2.41 -20.09
C ASP A 108 10.68 1.75 -19.74
N GLY A 109 11.76 2.21 -20.37
CA GLY A 109 13.13 1.70 -20.20
C GLY A 109 13.40 0.48 -21.07
N GLU A 110 13.96 -0.59 -20.47
CA GLU A 110 14.25 -1.87 -21.14
C GLU A 110 12.96 -2.64 -21.46
N ALA A 111 12.05 -2.02 -22.21
CA ALA A 111 10.75 -2.51 -22.64
C ALA A 111 10.65 -2.47 -24.17
N GLY A 112 10.22 -3.57 -24.78
CA GLY A 112 10.01 -3.66 -26.22
C GLY A 112 8.78 -2.84 -26.70
N LYS A 113 7.83 -2.60 -25.78
CA LYS A 113 6.58 -1.85 -26.04
C LYS A 113 6.31 -0.84 -24.91
N PRO A 114 7.09 0.25 -24.80
CA PRO A 114 6.80 1.27 -23.79
C PRO A 114 5.35 1.77 -23.93
N THR A 115 4.63 1.83 -22.81
CA THR A 115 3.19 2.10 -22.80
C THR A 115 2.82 2.95 -21.60
N THR A 116 1.87 3.87 -21.78
CA THR A 116 1.22 4.58 -20.68
C THR A 116 -0.14 3.93 -20.40
N PHE A 117 -0.40 3.57 -19.15
CA PHE A 117 -1.65 2.98 -18.71
C PHE A 117 -2.43 4.00 -17.88
N GLY A 118 -3.68 4.26 -18.25
CA GLY A 118 -4.60 5.00 -17.42
C GLY A 118 -5.10 4.16 -16.25
N ILE A 119 -5.65 4.80 -15.22
CA ILE A 119 -6.20 4.06 -14.07
C ILE A 119 -7.34 3.10 -14.49
N GLU A 120 -8.09 3.44 -15.52
CA GLU A 120 -9.16 2.60 -16.03
C GLU A 120 -8.61 1.33 -16.70
N ASP A 121 -7.45 1.43 -17.36
CA ASP A 121 -6.76 0.26 -17.92
C ASP A 121 -6.29 -0.69 -16.82
N LEU A 122 -5.86 -0.13 -15.67
CA LEU A 122 -5.45 -0.94 -14.51
C LEU A 122 -6.65 -1.61 -13.83
N LEU A 123 -7.78 -0.93 -13.76
CA LEU A 123 -9.02 -1.48 -13.20
C LEU A 123 -9.66 -2.56 -14.09
N ALA A 124 -9.28 -2.61 -15.38
CA ALA A 124 -9.73 -3.64 -16.31
C ALA A 124 -8.95 -4.97 -16.20
N PHE A 125 -7.85 -5.03 -15.45
CA PHE A 125 -7.19 -6.30 -15.15
C PHE A 125 -8.08 -7.18 -14.26
N PRO A 126 -7.95 -8.52 -14.34
CA PRO A 126 -8.61 -9.42 -13.40
C PRO A 126 -8.16 -9.12 -11.97
N LEU A 127 -9.01 -8.40 -11.21
CA LEU A 127 -8.71 -8.03 -9.84
C LEU A 127 -8.96 -9.20 -8.90
N GLU A 128 -8.07 -9.37 -7.93
CA GLU A 128 -8.19 -10.36 -6.86
C GLU A 128 -7.96 -9.72 -5.50
N GLU A 129 -8.64 -10.22 -4.48
CA GLU A 129 -8.37 -9.85 -3.09
C GLU A 129 -7.30 -10.78 -2.52
N ARG A 130 -6.27 -10.19 -1.89
CA ARG A 130 -5.22 -10.90 -1.19
C ARG A 130 -5.00 -10.33 0.19
N VAL A 131 -5.17 -11.16 1.20
CA VAL A 131 -4.90 -10.76 2.59
C VAL A 131 -3.42 -10.95 2.87
N TYR A 132 -2.68 -9.85 3.02
CA TYR A 132 -1.23 -9.88 3.25
C TYR A 132 -0.85 -9.26 4.58
N ARG A 133 0.19 -9.84 5.22
CA ARG A 133 0.93 -9.16 6.29
C ARG A 133 1.71 -8.00 5.69
N LEU A 134 1.71 -6.88 6.39
CA LEU A 134 2.57 -5.72 6.14
C LEU A 134 3.43 -5.50 7.38
N ARG A 135 4.74 -5.41 7.23
CA ARG A 135 5.71 -5.18 8.30
C ARG A 135 6.48 -3.90 8.04
N CYS A 136 6.35 -2.91 8.90
CA CYS A 136 7.14 -1.70 8.84
C CYS A 136 8.51 -1.91 9.50
N VAL A 137 9.55 -1.31 8.94
CA VAL A 137 10.89 -1.28 9.55
C VAL A 137 10.88 -0.74 10.99
N GLU A 138 9.91 0.12 11.34
CA GLU A 138 9.72 0.70 12.68
C GLU A 138 9.15 -0.30 13.72
N GLY A 139 9.02 -1.57 13.39
CA GLY A 139 8.61 -2.60 14.37
C GLY A 139 7.11 -2.71 14.63
N TRP A 140 6.27 -2.18 13.75
CA TRP A 140 4.83 -2.42 13.77
C TRP A 140 4.37 -3.16 12.50
N SER A 141 3.19 -3.77 12.56
CA SER A 141 2.66 -4.58 11.47
C SER A 141 1.14 -4.53 11.38
N MET A 142 0.63 -4.88 10.21
CA MET A 142 -0.80 -4.99 9.91
C MET A 142 -1.08 -6.25 9.09
N VAL A 143 -2.35 -6.63 8.98
CA VAL A 143 -2.88 -7.62 8.03
C VAL A 143 -3.95 -6.93 7.24
N ILE A 144 -3.75 -6.77 5.94
CA ILE A 144 -4.59 -5.93 5.07
C ILE A 144 -5.11 -6.75 3.89
N PRO A 145 -6.43 -6.74 3.64
CA PRO A 145 -7.02 -7.31 2.42
C PRO A 145 -6.83 -6.32 1.26
N TRP A 146 -5.77 -6.53 0.48
CA TRP A 146 -5.47 -5.74 -0.70
C TRP A 146 -6.27 -6.24 -1.91
N ILE A 147 -6.69 -5.33 -2.76
CA ILE A 147 -7.33 -5.62 -4.04
C ILE A 147 -6.43 -5.11 -5.15
N GLY A 148 -6.10 -5.98 -6.09
CA GLY A 148 -5.21 -5.63 -7.20
C GLY A 148 -4.95 -6.82 -8.11
N PHE A 149 -3.85 -6.76 -8.83
CA PHE A 149 -3.40 -7.80 -9.75
C PHE A 149 -1.88 -7.96 -9.68
N PRO A 150 -1.32 -9.15 -10.04
CA PRO A 150 0.12 -9.36 -10.05
C PRO A 150 0.83 -8.34 -10.94
N LEU A 151 1.90 -7.70 -10.45
CA LEU A 151 2.71 -6.76 -11.23
C LEU A 151 3.20 -7.40 -12.54
N ALA A 152 3.50 -8.70 -12.52
CA ALA A 152 3.93 -9.46 -13.68
C ALA A 152 2.95 -9.33 -14.87
N GLU A 153 1.64 -9.21 -14.62
CA GLU A 153 0.66 -9.09 -15.68
C GLU A 153 0.76 -7.76 -16.44
N LEU A 154 1.13 -6.68 -15.75
CA LEU A 154 1.43 -5.40 -16.38
C LEU A 154 2.75 -5.47 -17.15
N LEU A 155 3.80 -6.01 -16.51
CA LEU A 155 5.14 -6.08 -17.12
C LEU A 155 5.15 -6.91 -18.40
N LYS A 156 4.41 -8.01 -18.47
CA LYS A 156 4.26 -8.83 -19.69
C LYS A 156 3.71 -8.02 -20.88
N ARG A 157 2.85 -7.01 -20.63
CA ARG A 157 2.26 -6.19 -21.71
C ARG A 157 3.25 -5.27 -22.39
N VAL A 158 4.31 -4.88 -21.68
CA VAL A 158 5.35 -4.00 -22.20
C VAL A 158 6.56 -4.75 -22.80
N ASP A 159 6.54 -6.08 -22.77
CA ASP A 159 7.54 -6.93 -23.40
C ASP A 159 8.97 -6.62 -22.91
N PRO A 160 9.34 -6.98 -21.66
CA PRO A 160 10.65 -6.70 -21.10
C PRO A 160 11.78 -7.26 -21.99
N THR A 161 12.80 -6.47 -22.28
CA THR A 161 13.97 -6.92 -23.05
C THR A 161 14.86 -7.87 -22.21
N GLY A 162 15.73 -8.63 -22.84
CA GLY A 162 16.69 -9.48 -22.13
C GLY A 162 17.67 -8.73 -21.22
N ASN A 163 17.76 -7.40 -21.37
CA ASN A 163 18.57 -6.51 -20.55
C ASN A 163 17.86 -6.04 -19.27
N ALA A 164 16.55 -6.16 -19.18
CA ALA A 164 15.79 -5.77 -17.99
C ALA A 164 16.15 -6.67 -16.80
N LYS A 165 16.92 -6.13 -15.86
CA LYS A 165 17.34 -6.83 -14.64
C LYS A 165 16.63 -6.31 -13.38
N TYR A 166 16.16 -5.08 -13.42
CA TYR A 166 15.48 -4.39 -12.32
C TYR A 166 14.27 -3.63 -12.82
N VAL A 167 13.39 -3.31 -11.89
CA VAL A 167 12.21 -2.47 -12.09
C VAL A 167 12.29 -1.32 -11.09
N ALA A 168 12.35 -0.10 -11.60
CA ALA A 168 12.34 1.13 -10.82
C ALA A 168 10.93 1.72 -10.79
N PHE A 169 10.53 2.30 -9.66
CA PHE A 169 9.23 2.92 -9.44
C PHE A 169 9.39 4.34 -8.96
N GLN A 170 8.46 5.21 -9.33
CA GLN A 170 8.41 6.61 -8.90
C GLN A 170 7.02 6.99 -8.45
N THR A 171 6.95 7.67 -7.28
CA THR A 171 5.73 8.32 -6.76
C THR A 171 5.50 9.66 -7.44
N LEU A 172 4.23 10.09 -7.51
CA LEU A 172 3.88 11.48 -7.86
C LEU A 172 4.62 12.48 -6.94
N ALA A 173 5.14 13.56 -7.51
CA ALA A 173 5.75 14.65 -6.76
C ALA A 173 5.15 16.01 -7.19
N ASP A 174 3.94 16.26 -6.75
CA ASP A 174 3.20 17.50 -7.05
C ASP A 174 2.97 18.31 -5.76
N ARG A 175 3.71 19.41 -5.60
CA ARG A 175 3.64 20.29 -4.43
C ARG A 175 2.28 20.94 -4.23
N SER A 176 1.45 21.03 -5.27
CA SER A 176 0.09 21.58 -5.18
C SER A 176 -0.88 20.62 -4.49
N GLN A 177 -0.55 19.33 -4.46
CA GLN A 177 -1.38 18.27 -3.90
C GLN A 177 -0.74 17.61 -2.66
N MET A 178 0.60 17.66 -2.54
CA MET A 178 1.38 16.91 -1.55
C MET A 178 2.16 17.88 -0.66
N PRO A 179 1.56 18.35 0.44
CA PRO A 179 2.15 19.41 1.29
C PRO A 179 3.47 19.00 1.95
N GLY A 180 3.72 17.71 2.20
CA GLY A 180 4.95 17.20 2.79
C GLY A 180 6.19 17.39 1.92
N LEU A 181 6.02 17.55 0.59
CA LEU A 181 7.12 17.83 -0.33
C LEU A 181 7.83 19.18 -0.08
N LYS A 182 7.26 20.04 0.77
CA LYS A 182 7.91 21.27 1.22
C LYS A 182 9.12 21.00 2.12
N TYR A 183 9.13 19.86 2.79
CA TYR A 183 10.16 19.50 3.77
C TYR A 183 11.18 18.54 3.12
N PRO A 184 12.49 18.78 3.30
CA PRO A 184 13.55 17.97 2.71
C PRO A 184 13.84 16.70 3.54
N VAL A 185 12.80 15.97 3.95
CA VAL A 185 12.95 14.73 4.71
C VAL A 185 13.62 13.65 3.88
N LEU A 186 13.29 13.61 2.59
CA LEU A 186 13.89 12.73 1.57
C LEU A 186 14.19 13.53 0.31
N GLN A 187 14.94 12.95 -0.60
CA GLN A 187 15.07 13.46 -1.96
C GLN A 187 13.82 13.09 -2.75
N TRP A 188 13.04 14.08 -3.17
CA TRP A 188 11.84 13.89 -3.96
C TRP A 188 12.13 13.83 -5.46
N PRO A 189 11.36 13.09 -6.27
CA PRO A 189 10.27 12.19 -5.88
C PRO A 189 10.73 10.97 -5.09
N TYR A 190 9.82 10.34 -4.33
CA TYR A 190 10.08 9.04 -3.72
C TYR A 190 10.26 7.99 -4.81
N VAL A 191 11.33 7.19 -4.69
CA VAL A 191 11.67 6.15 -5.67
C VAL A 191 11.99 4.84 -4.95
N GLU A 192 11.64 3.74 -5.61
CA GLU A 192 11.91 2.38 -5.15
C GLU A 192 12.35 1.47 -6.28
N GLY A 193 12.88 0.31 -5.94
CA GLY A 193 13.33 -0.66 -6.91
C GLY A 193 13.16 -2.11 -6.44
N LEU A 194 12.97 -3.00 -7.41
CA LEU A 194 12.97 -4.45 -7.25
C LEU A 194 13.89 -5.07 -8.29
N ARG A 195 14.43 -6.27 -7.99
CA ARG A 195 14.95 -7.11 -9.06
C ARG A 195 13.80 -7.60 -9.94
N MET A 196 14.10 -7.97 -11.18
CA MET A 196 13.09 -8.44 -12.13
C MET A 196 12.39 -9.71 -11.61
N ASP A 197 13.10 -10.65 -11.01
CA ASP A 197 12.51 -11.86 -10.44
C ASP A 197 11.59 -11.58 -9.25
N GLU A 198 11.90 -10.58 -8.42
CA GLU A 198 11.02 -10.09 -7.35
C GLU A 198 9.76 -9.42 -7.93
N ALA A 199 9.93 -8.61 -8.97
CA ALA A 199 8.83 -7.91 -9.65
C ALA A 199 7.89 -8.89 -10.37
N MET A 200 8.44 -9.97 -10.94
CA MET A 200 7.68 -11.01 -11.62
C MET A 200 7.11 -12.08 -10.68
N HIS A 201 7.45 -12.02 -9.39
CA HIS A 201 6.96 -13.00 -8.42
C HIS A 201 5.44 -12.88 -8.23
N PRO A 202 4.69 -13.99 -8.14
CA PRO A 202 3.23 -13.97 -8.01
C PRO A 202 2.70 -13.18 -6.79
N LEU A 203 3.47 -13.06 -5.71
CA LEU A 203 3.08 -12.29 -4.53
C LEU A 203 3.26 -10.77 -4.69
N THR A 204 4.01 -10.30 -5.68
CA THR A 204 4.18 -8.87 -5.95
C THR A 204 2.92 -8.33 -6.62
N LEU A 205 2.20 -7.45 -5.93
CA LEU A 205 0.90 -6.95 -6.34
C LEU A 205 0.95 -5.46 -6.67
N LEU A 206 0.29 -5.04 -7.75
CA LEU A 206 -0.17 -3.67 -7.93
C LEU A 206 -1.57 -3.57 -7.32
N ALA A 207 -1.69 -2.91 -6.19
CA ALA A 207 -2.94 -2.74 -5.49
C ALA A 207 -3.65 -1.45 -5.93
N VAL A 208 -4.93 -1.56 -6.24
CA VAL A 208 -5.84 -0.47 -6.60
C VAL A 208 -6.95 -0.30 -5.57
N GLY A 209 -7.03 -1.22 -4.60
CA GLY A 209 -8.05 -1.22 -3.55
C GLY A 209 -7.63 -1.95 -2.29
N MET A 210 -8.46 -1.83 -1.27
CA MET A 210 -8.39 -2.56 0.00
C MET A 210 -9.76 -2.57 0.67
N TYR A 211 -10.05 -3.63 1.45
CA TYR A 211 -11.33 -3.79 2.17
C TYR A 211 -12.58 -3.66 1.28
N GLY A 212 -12.54 -4.15 0.06
CA GLY A 212 -13.68 -4.14 -0.88
C GLY A 212 -13.87 -2.83 -1.65
N GLU A 213 -13.02 -1.82 -1.47
CA GLU A 213 -13.14 -0.49 -2.08
C GLU A 213 -11.82 -0.05 -2.73
N THR A 214 -11.87 0.98 -3.59
CA THR A 214 -10.66 1.61 -4.12
C THR A 214 -9.80 2.16 -2.99
N LEU A 215 -8.49 2.30 -3.24
CA LEU A 215 -7.54 2.79 -2.24
C LEU A 215 -7.93 4.17 -1.70
N PRO A 216 -7.94 4.37 -0.38
CA PRO A 216 -7.92 5.71 0.21
C PRO A 216 -6.62 6.45 -0.14
N ASN A 217 -6.69 7.78 -0.25
CA ASN A 217 -5.55 8.62 -0.63
C ASN A 217 -4.32 8.38 0.27
N GLN A 218 -4.51 8.36 1.60
CA GLN A 218 -3.46 8.12 2.58
C GLN A 218 -2.82 6.73 2.51
N ASN A 219 -3.49 5.79 1.85
CA ASN A 219 -2.98 4.44 1.63
C ASN A 219 -2.25 4.27 0.29
N GLY A 220 -2.08 5.37 -0.48
CA GLY A 220 -1.31 5.38 -1.72
C GLY A 220 -2.14 5.26 -2.99
N ALA A 221 -3.38 5.81 -2.95
CA ALA A 221 -4.25 5.88 -4.13
C ALA A 221 -3.57 6.58 -5.33
N PRO A 222 -4.07 6.32 -6.56
CA PRO A 222 -5.04 5.29 -6.91
C PRO A 222 -4.42 3.91 -7.09
N VAL A 223 -3.08 3.81 -7.12
CA VAL A 223 -2.34 2.56 -7.33
C VAL A 223 -1.03 2.57 -6.56
N ARG A 224 -0.73 1.46 -5.92
CA ARG A 224 0.49 1.26 -5.16
C ARG A 224 1.07 -0.13 -5.36
N LEU A 225 2.37 -0.26 -5.07
CA LEU A 225 3.01 -1.56 -4.96
C LEU A 225 2.75 -2.19 -3.59
N VAL A 226 2.62 -3.53 -3.55
CA VAL A 226 2.62 -4.32 -2.33
C VAL A 226 3.54 -5.52 -2.51
N VAL A 227 4.57 -5.61 -1.66
CA VAL A 227 5.57 -6.69 -1.65
C VAL A 227 5.60 -7.24 -0.22
N PRO A 228 4.82 -8.29 0.09
CA PRO A 228 4.49 -8.65 1.47
C PRO A 228 5.67 -9.17 2.30
N TRP A 229 6.72 -9.70 1.67
CA TRP A 229 7.91 -10.23 2.37
C TRP A 229 8.99 -9.18 2.64
N LYS A 230 8.82 -7.95 2.11
CA LYS A 230 9.74 -6.82 2.31
C LYS A 230 9.19 -5.84 3.33
N TYR A 231 10.08 -5.04 3.92
CA TYR A 231 9.63 -3.91 4.76
C TYR A 231 8.73 -2.96 3.99
N GLY A 232 7.73 -2.41 4.67
CA GLY A 232 6.62 -1.66 4.08
C GLY A 232 7.02 -0.46 3.22
N PHE A 233 8.20 0.13 3.43
CA PHE A 233 8.66 1.26 2.61
C PHE A 233 9.00 0.85 1.17
N LYS A 234 9.31 -0.44 0.91
CA LYS A 234 9.48 -0.99 -0.44
C LYS A 234 8.17 -0.98 -1.25
N SER A 235 7.05 -0.93 -0.58
CA SER A 235 5.72 -0.90 -1.18
C SER A 235 5.31 0.54 -1.50
N ILE A 236 5.97 1.12 -2.51
CA ILE A 236 5.80 2.49 -2.99
C ILE A 236 4.36 2.85 -3.34
N LYS A 237 3.94 4.08 -3.03
CA LYS A 237 2.57 4.61 -3.13
C LYS A 237 2.40 5.56 -4.30
N SER A 238 1.15 5.71 -4.78
CA SER A 238 0.77 6.71 -5.79
C SER A 238 1.73 6.73 -6.98
N VAL A 239 1.91 5.54 -7.58
CA VAL A 239 2.89 5.30 -8.63
C VAL A 239 2.48 6.00 -9.91
N VAL A 240 3.42 6.75 -10.53
CA VAL A 240 3.25 7.43 -11.82
C VAL A 240 4.22 6.94 -12.89
N ARG A 241 5.27 6.22 -12.51
CA ARG A 241 6.23 5.68 -13.46
C ARG A 241 6.81 4.35 -12.98
N ILE A 242 6.99 3.43 -13.93
CA ILE A 242 7.67 2.15 -13.78
C ILE A 242 8.69 2.06 -14.92
N THR A 243 9.99 1.99 -14.57
CA THR A 243 11.07 1.93 -15.57
C THR A 243 11.83 0.61 -15.43
N LEU A 244 11.89 -0.16 -16.50
CA LEU A 244 12.71 -1.36 -16.56
C LEU A 244 14.16 -0.96 -16.80
N THR A 245 15.10 -1.46 -15.98
CA THR A 245 16.50 -1.04 -16.04
C THR A 245 17.44 -2.23 -16.08
N LYS A 246 18.60 -2.04 -16.72
CA LYS A 246 19.72 -2.99 -16.69
C LYS A 246 20.43 -2.96 -15.33
N ASP A 247 20.65 -1.76 -14.81
CA ASP A 247 21.38 -1.53 -13.58
C ASP A 247 20.45 -1.33 -12.39
N GLN A 248 20.95 -1.66 -11.19
CA GLN A 248 20.20 -1.49 -9.95
C GLN A 248 19.82 -0.02 -9.75
N PRO A 249 18.51 0.30 -9.67
CA PRO A 249 18.07 1.68 -9.48
C PRO A 249 18.31 2.15 -8.05
N PRO A 250 18.48 3.46 -7.84
CA PRO A 250 18.53 4.03 -6.51
C PRO A 250 17.16 3.92 -5.84
N THR A 251 17.15 3.78 -4.48
CA THR A 251 15.93 3.84 -3.67
C THR A 251 16.01 4.96 -2.66
N SER A 252 14.89 5.57 -2.30
CA SER A 252 14.87 6.81 -1.49
C SER A 252 15.53 6.65 -0.13
N TRP A 253 15.20 5.59 0.61
CA TRP A 253 15.78 5.37 1.94
C TRP A 253 17.25 4.96 1.86
N ASN A 254 17.65 4.10 0.91
CA ASN A 254 19.06 3.74 0.74
C ASN A 254 19.91 4.96 0.39
N ARG A 255 19.41 5.86 -0.49
CA ARG A 255 20.12 7.13 -0.81
C ARG A 255 20.25 8.05 0.40
N SER A 256 19.22 8.10 1.25
CA SER A 256 19.20 8.97 2.43
C SER A 256 20.09 8.44 3.55
N GLN A 257 19.99 7.14 3.86
CA GLN A 257 20.68 6.49 4.98
C GLN A 257 21.16 5.07 4.57
N PRO A 258 22.22 4.97 3.76
CA PRO A 258 22.65 3.69 3.18
C PRO A 258 23.17 2.67 4.23
N ARG A 259 23.49 3.13 5.45
CA ARG A 259 23.89 2.27 6.56
C ARG A 259 22.72 1.68 7.33
N GLU A 260 21.52 2.21 7.12
CA GLU A 260 20.30 1.80 7.82
C GLU A 260 19.31 1.05 6.92
N TYR A 261 19.35 1.33 5.60
CA TYR A 261 18.38 0.79 4.64
C TYR A 261 19.09 0.21 3.42
N GLY A 262 18.99 -1.09 3.26
CA GLY A 262 19.51 -1.78 2.09
C GLY A 262 18.57 -1.69 0.87
N PHE A 263 19.06 -2.19 -0.27
CA PHE A 263 18.23 -2.24 -1.49
C PHE A 263 17.13 -3.30 -1.40
N TYR A 264 17.46 -4.49 -0.90
CA TYR A 264 16.49 -5.59 -0.86
C TYR A 264 15.44 -5.40 0.20
N SER A 265 15.84 -5.00 1.39
CA SER A 265 14.97 -4.69 2.54
C SER A 265 13.91 -5.77 2.80
N ASN A 266 14.36 -7.03 2.71
CA ASN A 266 13.56 -8.17 3.12
C ASN A 266 13.37 -8.15 4.63
N VAL A 267 12.19 -8.50 5.12
CA VAL A 267 11.97 -8.61 6.57
C VAL A 267 12.88 -9.68 7.14
N ASN A 268 13.84 -9.26 7.97
CA ASN A 268 14.83 -10.13 8.59
C ASN A 268 14.95 -9.82 10.07
N PRO A 269 14.44 -10.70 10.97
CA PRO A 269 14.53 -10.51 12.42
C PRO A 269 15.95 -10.63 13.00
N GLU A 270 16.92 -11.15 12.21
CA GLU A 270 18.32 -11.33 12.61
C GLU A 270 19.22 -10.13 12.25
N VAL A 271 18.70 -9.16 11.51
CA VAL A 271 19.40 -7.93 11.14
C VAL A 271 18.65 -6.74 11.75
N ASP A 272 19.19 -6.26 12.88
CA ASP A 272 18.61 -5.12 13.57
C ASP A 272 18.83 -3.81 12.79
N HIS A 273 17.89 -2.90 12.91
CA HIS A 273 18.10 -1.52 12.53
C HIS A 273 19.09 -0.90 13.52
N PRO A 274 20.03 0.01 13.12
CA PRO A 274 21.00 0.59 14.05
C PRO A 274 20.43 1.24 15.31
N ARG A 275 19.14 1.61 15.29
CA ARG A 275 18.46 2.31 16.40
C ARG A 275 17.46 1.45 17.18
N TRP A 276 17.06 0.29 16.67
CA TRP A 276 16.11 -0.63 17.34
C TRP A 276 16.20 -2.06 16.81
N SER A 277 15.70 -3.00 17.63
CA SER A 277 15.68 -4.40 17.22
C SER A 277 14.53 -4.74 16.27
N GLN A 278 14.80 -5.65 15.33
CA GLN A 278 13.83 -6.20 14.40
C GLN A 278 13.28 -7.57 14.84
N ALA A 279 13.78 -8.12 15.96
CA ALA A 279 13.41 -9.46 16.42
C ALA A 279 11.91 -9.59 16.78
N THR A 280 11.25 -8.48 17.11
CA THR A 280 9.84 -8.47 17.48
C THR A 280 9.07 -7.33 16.81
N GLU A 281 7.75 -7.53 16.66
CA GLU A 281 6.84 -6.54 16.10
C GLU A 281 5.57 -6.41 16.96
N ARG A 282 4.87 -5.30 16.81
CA ARG A 282 3.57 -5.05 17.39
C ARG A 282 2.53 -4.90 16.30
N ARG A 283 1.51 -5.75 16.31
CA ARG A 283 0.35 -5.57 15.44
C ARG A 283 -0.41 -4.31 15.85
N VAL A 284 -0.71 -3.43 14.88
CA VAL A 284 -1.46 -2.20 15.15
C VAL A 284 -2.84 -2.56 15.72
N GLY A 285 -3.17 -1.99 16.87
CA GLY A 285 -4.39 -2.30 17.63
C GLY A 285 -4.20 -3.39 18.72
N GLU A 286 -3.04 -4.05 18.78
CA GLU A 286 -2.73 -5.02 19.85
C GLU A 286 -1.75 -4.45 20.89
N PHE A 287 -1.85 -4.91 22.13
CA PHE A 287 -0.93 -4.49 23.21
C PHE A 287 0.36 -5.31 23.23
N SER A 288 0.29 -6.61 22.92
CA SER A 288 1.43 -7.51 22.99
C SER A 288 2.30 -7.43 21.73
N ARG A 289 3.61 -7.67 21.91
CA ARG A 289 4.53 -7.91 20.81
C ARG A 289 4.58 -9.40 20.45
N ARG A 290 4.86 -9.69 19.20
CA ARG A 290 5.09 -11.04 18.67
C ARG A 290 6.47 -11.14 18.04
N LYS A 291 6.98 -12.34 17.83
CA LYS A 291 8.22 -12.56 17.06
C LYS A 291 8.00 -12.13 15.61
N THR A 292 8.95 -11.40 15.06
CA THR A 292 9.00 -11.14 13.62
C THR A 292 9.41 -12.42 12.88
N LEU A 293 8.71 -12.73 11.81
CA LEU A 293 9.02 -13.88 10.96
C LEU A 293 9.98 -13.46 9.83
N PRO A 294 10.99 -14.28 9.48
CA PRO A 294 11.80 -14.06 8.29
C PRO A 294 10.90 -13.92 7.05
N PHE A 295 11.26 -13.00 6.16
CA PHE A 295 10.42 -12.68 5.00
C PHE A 295 8.96 -12.37 5.35
N ASN A 296 8.71 -11.85 6.56
CA ASN A 296 7.36 -11.58 7.07
C ASN A 296 6.44 -12.82 7.08
N GLY A 297 7.04 -14.03 7.13
CA GLY A 297 6.34 -15.31 7.09
C GLY A 297 6.02 -15.86 5.70
N TYR A 298 6.64 -15.30 4.64
CA TYR A 298 6.53 -15.77 3.24
C TYR A 298 7.78 -16.52 2.76
N GLY A 299 8.56 -17.09 3.70
CA GLY A 299 9.82 -17.76 3.39
C GLY A 299 9.68 -18.95 2.45
N GLU A 300 8.61 -19.74 2.58
CA GLU A 300 8.36 -20.90 1.71
C GLU A 300 8.21 -20.50 0.23
N GLU A 301 7.60 -19.33 -0.03
CA GLU A 301 7.34 -18.84 -1.37
C GLU A 301 8.54 -18.09 -1.98
N VAL A 302 9.34 -17.37 -1.16
CA VAL A 302 10.29 -16.39 -1.69
C VAL A 302 11.75 -16.66 -1.36
N ALA A 303 12.08 -17.52 -0.38
CA ALA A 303 13.48 -17.71 0.03
C ALA A 303 14.38 -18.22 -1.11
N SER A 304 13.84 -18.98 -2.06
CA SER A 304 14.57 -19.46 -3.23
C SER A 304 15.10 -18.33 -4.12
N LEU A 305 14.45 -17.16 -4.16
CA LEU A 305 14.92 -15.98 -4.91
C LEU A 305 16.28 -15.48 -4.40
N TYR A 306 16.61 -15.80 -3.17
CA TYR A 306 17.80 -15.32 -2.47
C TYR A 306 18.82 -16.43 -2.17
N ALA A 307 18.68 -17.59 -2.82
CA ALA A 307 19.60 -18.71 -2.64
C ALA A 307 21.04 -18.29 -2.95
N GLY A 308 21.96 -18.58 -2.04
CA GLY A 308 23.37 -18.20 -2.14
C GLY A 308 23.67 -16.73 -1.78
N MET A 309 22.69 -15.92 -1.43
CA MET A 309 22.88 -14.54 -1.00
C MET A 309 23.06 -14.46 0.53
N ASP A 310 24.09 -13.74 0.98
CA ASP A 310 24.23 -13.39 2.40
C ASP A 310 23.20 -12.28 2.77
N LEU A 311 22.10 -12.67 3.40
CA LEU A 311 21.01 -11.77 3.77
C LEU A 311 21.34 -10.83 4.95
N ARG A 312 22.48 -10.96 5.59
CA ARG A 312 22.95 -10.00 6.59
C ARG A 312 23.66 -8.81 5.94
N LYS A 313 24.28 -9.04 4.78
CA LYS A 313 24.95 -7.99 3.98
C LYS A 313 24.01 -7.38 2.94
N ASN A 314 23.09 -8.20 2.42
CA ASN A 314 22.13 -7.81 1.38
C ASN A 314 20.72 -7.67 2.00
N TYR A 315 20.54 -6.65 2.79
CA TYR A 315 19.27 -6.34 3.43
C TYR A 315 18.59 -5.11 2.82
#